data_29ddc9d69be579c10ab04b8332dc97d8
#
_entry.id   29ddc9d69be579c10ab04b8332dc97d8
#
_cell.length_a   1.000
_cell.length_b   1.000
_cell.length_c   1.000
_cell.angle_alpha   90.00
_cell.angle_beta   90.00
_cell.angle_gamma   90.00
#
_symmetry.space_group_name_H-M   'P 1'
#
loop_
_entity.id
_entity.type
_entity.pdbx_description
1 polymer ?
#
loop_
_entity_poly.entity_id
_entity_poly.type
_entity_poly.pdbx_seq_one_letter_code
_entity_poly.pdbx_strand_id
1 'polypeptide(L)'
;MVTSVINRKGVSRKGNRSETEKKEITQFSRVAEYLYFVMLGKASIRKSEGNMLDALTNTGEKVSWLSMLRRGAASHRADKPKHFYPIFVDHNKAIIIDVGEPLELSEDRFKVTAPSGIDIVWPIRTDGSEGRWQLKRETFIAALKDGTAKLGTYNKKQDRWAINYLNQGIKEEIEKGTIIVTGKDDKGALLLKRIDDKKVERKSVWNQTSHNASEYGTTLLNKIIGSDKFTYPKSLYAVMDTLAMCIEDKPSALVIDFFAGSGTTLHAVNLLNYQDGGKRRCIMVTNNEVSSDEADALSEKGYKPGDEKWNELGIARNVTWSRTVCTIQGRDTNGNSLSGNYGCESETYAEIDADVINPETNKKIRGKVYKKIKAPVYQQLADLKMADGFTTNAAFYKLSFLDKTSVALGRQFKKLIPVLWMKGGAVGKCPELNEEELPQMMILPENKMAVLIDEVFYKEFDKELNRHPEIKTVFIVTDSESAYREMTRHYDDKDCYQLYRDYLDNFRINTGR
;
A
#
# COMPACT_ATOMS: atom_id res chain seq x y z
N MET A 1 -4.90 6.80 13.18
CA MET A 1 -5.67 7.37 12.04
C MET A 1 -6.70 6.37 11.58
N VAL A 2 -7.80 6.81 11.00
CA VAL A 2 -8.87 5.93 10.51
C VAL A 2 -9.16 6.28 9.05
N THR A 3 -9.34 5.26 8.22
CA THR A 3 -9.86 5.41 6.87
C THR A 3 -11.00 4.43 6.62
N SER A 4 -11.90 4.79 5.72
CA SER A 4 -13.01 3.95 5.26
C SER A 4 -12.68 3.41 3.87
N VAL A 5 -12.74 2.10 3.68
CA VAL A 5 -12.51 1.42 2.40
C VAL A 5 -13.84 0.97 1.84
N ILE A 6 -14.24 1.49 0.69
CA ILE A 6 -15.45 1.05 -0.01
C ILE A 6 -15.14 -0.26 -0.72
N ASN A 7 -15.63 -1.36 -0.16
CA ASN A 7 -15.34 -2.72 -0.63
C ASN A 7 -16.49 -3.39 -1.38
N ARG A 8 -17.61 -2.67 -1.58
CA ARG A 8 -18.77 -3.14 -2.35
C ARG A 8 -19.32 -2.01 -3.20
N LYS A 9 -19.18 -2.11 -4.51
CA LYS A 9 -19.90 -1.23 -5.44
C LYS A 9 -21.33 -1.76 -5.57
N GLY A 10 -22.28 -1.07 -4.95
CA GLY A 10 -23.73 -1.05 -5.15
C GLY A 10 -24.40 -2.17 -5.95
N VAL A 11 -24.18 -3.42 -5.58
CA VAL A 11 -25.05 -4.49 -6.05
C VAL A 11 -26.11 -4.71 -4.98
N SER A 12 -27.30 -4.16 -5.23
CA SER A 12 -28.50 -4.66 -4.58
C SER A 12 -28.52 -6.18 -4.75
N ARG A 13 -28.40 -6.93 -3.66
CA ARG A 13 -28.74 -8.34 -3.70
C ARG A 13 -30.20 -8.41 -4.13
N LYS A 14 -30.45 -8.75 -5.38
CA LYS A 14 -31.69 -9.44 -5.77
C LYS A 14 -31.64 -10.83 -5.14
N GLY A 15 -31.83 -10.91 -3.83
CA GLY A 15 -32.24 -12.14 -3.20
C GLY A 15 -33.68 -12.34 -3.62
N ASN A 16 -34.07 -13.56 -4.01
CA ASN A 16 -35.44 -14.01 -4.09
C ASN A 16 -36.04 -13.84 -2.70
N ARG A 17 -36.53 -12.64 -2.38
CA ARG A 17 -37.43 -12.42 -1.25
C ARG A 17 -38.81 -12.60 -1.79
N SER A 18 -39.53 -13.58 -1.25
CA SER A 18 -40.96 -13.68 -1.42
C SER A 18 -41.59 -12.33 -1.05
N GLU A 19 -42.59 -11.88 -1.80
CA GLU A 19 -43.26 -10.57 -1.66
C GLU A 19 -43.94 -10.34 -0.29
N THR A 20 -43.86 -11.28 0.64
CA THR A 20 -44.58 -11.29 1.91
C THR A 20 -43.86 -10.68 3.11
N GLU A 21 -42.58 -10.26 3.00
CA GLU A 21 -41.90 -9.57 4.09
C GLU A 21 -41.37 -8.21 3.65
N LYS A 22 -42.18 -7.18 3.64
CA LYS A 22 -41.76 -5.78 3.73
C LYS A 22 -41.23 -5.54 5.13
N LYS A 23 -39.99 -6.00 5.41
CA LYS A 23 -39.28 -5.57 6.61
C LYS A 23 -38.93 -4.10 6.43
N GLU A 24 -39.36 -3.26 7.38
CA GLU A 24 -38.90 -1.88 7.47
C GLU A 24 -37.36 -1.83 7.46
N ILE A 25 -36.80 -0.93 6.67
CA ILE A 25 -35.35 -0.74 6.61
C ILE A 25 -34.95 0.04 7.88
N THR A 26 -34.37 -0.65 8.85
CA THR A 26 -33.96 -0.07 10.13
C THR A 26 -32.50 0.40 10.13
N GLN A 27 -31.72 0.08 9.07
CA GLN A 27 -30.30 0.46 8.94
C GLN A 27 -29.86 0.57 7.49
N PHE A 28 -28.84 1.40 7.24
CA PHE A 28 -28.19 1.47 5.93
C PHE A 28 -27.42 0.19 5.62
N SER A 29 -27.40 -0.20 4.34
CA SER A 29 -26.56 -1.31 3.88
C SER A 29 -25.08 -0.97 4.02
N ARG A 30 -24.33 -1.87 4.65
CA ARG A 30 -22.88 -1.70 4.83
C ARG A 30 -22.15 -1.92 3.49
N VAL A 31 -21.46 -0.88 3.01
CA VAL A 31 -20.69 -0.89 1.76
C VAL A 31 -19.20 -0.64 1.97
N ALA A 32 -18.79 -0.37 3.21
CA ALA A 32 -17.43 -0.03 3.57
C ALA A 32 -16.96 -0.78 4.82
N GLU A 33 -15.65 -0.90 4.94
CA GLU A 33 -14.95 -1.36 6.14
C GLU A 33 -14.00 -0.28 6.62
N TYR A 34 -13.62 -0.32 7.90
CA TYR A 34 -12.73 0.66 8.51
C TYR A 34 -11.35 0.06 8.75
N LEU A 35 -10.32 0.83 8.42
CA LEU A 35 -8.93 0.53 8.75
C LEU A 35 -8.47 1.49 9.85
N TYR A 36 -7.91 0.94 10.90
CA TYR A 36 -7.34 1.69 12.02
C TYR A 36 -5.82 1.58 11.98
N PHE A 37 -5.14 2.72 11.83
CA PHE A 37 -3.69 2.79 11.87
C PHE A 37 -3.24 3.32 13.22
N VAL A 38 -2.56 2.49 13.99
CA VAL A 38 -1.94 2.85 15.28
C VAL A 38 -0.44 2.92 15.06
N MET A 39 0.16 4.10 15.28
CA MET A 39 1.58 4.32 15.09
C MET A 39 2.28 4.28 16.43
N LEU A 40 3.34 3.47 16.54
CA LEU A 40 4.17 3.35 17.72
C LEU A 40 5.59 3.84 17.40
N GLY A 41 6.21 4.53 18.36
CA GLY A 41 7.55 5.07 18.23
C GLY A 41 7.66 6.08 17.06
N LYS A 42 8.57 5.84 16.14
CA LYS A 42 8.82 6.69 14.96
C LYS A 42 8.06 6.24 13.71
N ALA A 43 7.08 5.35 13.85
CA ALA A 43 6.30 4.87 12.72
C ALA A 43 5.48 6.01 12.08
N SER A 44 5.39 6.02 10.77
CA SER A 44 4.64 7.01 9.99
C SER A 44 4.03 6.38 8.74
N ILE A 45 2.95 6.97 8.24
CA ILE A 45 2.34 6.60 6.96
C ILE A 45 2.98 7.44 5.86
N ARG A 46 3.25 6.83 4.72
CA ARG A 46 3.87 7.46 3.56
C ARG A 46 2.84 8.07 2.60
N LYS A 47 3.28 9.10 1.89
CA LYS A 47 2.58 9.58 0.70
C LYS A 47 2.74 8.56 -0.42
N SER A 48 1.76 8.45 -1.28
CA SER A 48 1.75 7.52 -2.42
C SER A 48 1.43 8.23 -3.73
N GLU A 49 1.62 7.56 -4.84
CA GLU A 49 1.33 8.09 -6.18
C GLU A 49 -0.16 8.38 -6.40
N GLY A 50 -1.05 7.65 -5.73
CA GLY A 50 -2.50 7.82 -5.78
C GLY A 50 -3.14 8.29 -4.47
N ASN A 51 -4.25 9.01 -4.57
CA ASN A 51 -5.02 9.50 -3.42
C ASN A 51 -6.07 8.50 -2.91
N MET A 52 -6.14 7.28 -3.49
CA MET A 52 -7.12 6.22 -3.21
C MET A 52 -8.57 6.55 -3.59
N LEU A 53 -8.79 7.58 -4.37
CA LEU A 53 -10.06 7.85 -5.03
C LEU A 53 -10.03 7.31 -6.47
N ASP A 54 -11.21 7.06 -7.04
CA ASP A 54 -11.32 6.56 -8.43
C ASP A 54 -10.58 7.46 -9.43
N ALA A 55 -10.03 6.87 -10.47
CA ALA A 55 -9.09 7.44 -11.43
C ALA A 55 -9.52 8.74 -12.16
N LEU A 56 -10.80 9.12 -12.09
CA LEU A 56 -11.32 10.34 -12.72
C LEU A 56 -10.73 11.65 -12.15
N THR A 57 -9.97 11.61 -11.07
CA THR A 57 -9.39 12.79 -10.41
C THR A 57 -7.87 12.90 -10.53
N ASN A 58 -7.20 11.91 -11.11
CA ASN A 58 -5.75 11.92 -11.26
C ASN A 58 -5.31 12.54 -12.60
N THR A 59 -5.28 13.86 -12.64
CA THR A 59 -4.57 14.62 -13.69
C THR A 59 -3.14 14.95 -13.22
N GLY A 60 -2.36 13.94 -12.81
CA GLY A 60 -1.01 14.12 -12.26
C GLY A 60 -0.01 14.85 -13.15
N GLU A 61 -0.23 14.88 -14.46
CA GLU A 61 0.69 15.50 -15.43
C GLU A 61 0.62 17.03 -15.50
N LYS A 62 -0.50 17.65 -15.15
CA LYS A 62 -0.65 19.11 -15.24
C LYS A 62 -0.21 19.82 -13.97
N VAL A 63 0.78 20.69 -14.10
CA VAL A 63 1.15 21.64 -13.04
C VAL A 63 0.04 22.68 -12.89
N SER A 64 -0.59 22.71 -11.72
CA SER A 64 -1.71 23.63 -11.47
C SER A 64 -1.23 25.05 -11.16
N TRP A 65 -1.71 26.00 -11.91
CA TRP A 65 -1.58 27.43 -11.63
C TRP A 65 -2.64 27.85 -10.61
N LEU A 66 -2.23 28.54 -9.56
CA LEU A 66 -3.14 28.97 -8.50
C LEU A 66 -3.73 30.33 -8.77
N SER A 67 -4.96 30.55 -8.29
CA SER A 67 -5.60 31.88 -8.37
C SER A 67 -4.84 32.89 -7.51
N MET A 68 -4.56 34.03 -8.09
CA MET A 68 -3.96 35.18 -7.41
C MET A 68 -4.91 35.81 -6.40
N LEU A 69 -6.22 35.72 -6.60
CA LEU A 69 -7.23 36.17 -5.65
C LEU A 69 -7.23 35.32 -4.39
N ARG A 70 -6.97 35.92 -3.24
CA ARG A 70 -7.03 35.24 -1.94
C ARG A 70 -8.46 34.84 -1.60
N ARG A 71 -8.64 33.60 -1.16
CA ARG A 71 -9.92 33.04 -0.64
C ARG A 71 -9.76 32.56 0.79
N GLY A 72 -10.86 32.42 1.51
CA GLY A 72 -10.88 31.94 2.90
C GLY A 72 -10.51 33.03 3.92
N ALA A 73 -9.90 32.64 5.03
CA ALA A 73 -9.54 33.56 6.11
C ALA A 73 -8.54 34.63 5.66
N ALA A 74 -8.66 35.82 6.23
CA ALA A 74 -7.83 37.00 5.93
C ALA A 74 -7.77 37.31 4.41
N SER A 75 -8.93 37.38 3.75
CA SER A 75 -9.04 37.56 2.30
C SER A 75 -9.61 38.92 1.88
N HIS A 76 -9.94 39.78 2.82
CA HIS A 76 -10.46 41.13 2.58
C HIS A 76 -9.33 42.15 2.41
N ARG A 77 -9.64 43.27 1.73
CA ARG A 77 -8.74 44.41 1.54
C ARG A 77 -8.16 44.91 2.89
N ALA A 78 -9.00 45.01 3.91
CA ALA A 78 -8.61 45.47 5.25
C ALA A 78 -7.54 44.59 5.93
N ASP A 79 -7.50 43.31 5.61
CA ASP A 79 -6.51 42.41 6.21
C ASP A 79 -5.07 42.71 5.76
N LYS A 80 -4.90 43.16 4.50
CA LYS A 80 -3.61 43.56 3.92
C LYS A 80 -3.81 44.63 2.84
N PRO A 81 -3.95 45.90 3.16
CA PRO A 81 -4.25 46.96 2.19
C PRO A 81 -3.26 47.04 1.01
N LYS A 82 -1.95 46.86 1.28
CA LYS A 82 -0.90 46.85 0.22
C LYS A 82 -1.01 45.70 -0.79
N HIS A 83 -1.96 44.79 -0.63
CA HIS A 83 -2.28 43.74 -1.60
C HIS A 83 -3.54 44.05 -2.43
N PHE A 84 -4.05 45.30 -2.37
CA PHE A 84 -5.17 45.77 -3.14
C PHE A 84 -4.68 46.80 -4.15
N TYR A 85 -4.42 46.36 -5.37
CA TYR A 85 -3.90 47.17 -6.47
C TYR A 85 -4.50 46.73 -7.78
N PRO A 86 -4.61 47.66 -8.78
CA PRO A 86 -5.15 47.37 -10.12
C PRO A 86 -4.12 46.63 -10.98
N ILE A 87 -4.61 45.76 -11.84
CA ILE A 87 -3.85 45.14 -12.91
C ILE A 87 -4.50 45.54 -14.23
N PHE A 88 -3.73 46.18 -15.10
CA PHE A 88 -4.22 46.69 -16.40
C PHE A 88 -4.00 45.64 -17.48
N VAL A 89 -5.05 45.29 -18.21
CA VAL A 89 -5.07 44.23 -19.22
C VAL A 89 -5.55 44.77 -20.54
N ASP A 90 -4.78 44.63 -21.60
CA ASP A 90 -5.25 44.85 -22.97
C ASP A 90 -6.26 43.73 -23.30
N HIS A 91 -7.54 44.13 -23.44
CA HIS A 91 -8.63 43.19 -23.66
C HIS A 91 -8.47 42.40 -24.97
N ASN A 92 -8.06 43.07 -26.04
CA ASN A 92 -7.96 42.47 -27.38
C ASN A 92 -6.77 41.54 -27.53
N LYS A 93 -5.62 41.93 -26.98
CA LYS A 93 -4.39 41.11 -27.00
C LYS A 93 -4.37 40.07 -25.89
N ALA A 94 -5.22 40.18 -24.89
CA ALA A 94 -5.26 39.35 -23.68
C ALA A 94 -3.86 39.26 -23.01
N ILE A 95 -3.25 40.43 -22.72
CA ILE A 95 -1.96 40.55 -22.04
C ILE A 95 -2.04 41.57 -20.89
N ILE A 96 -1.28 41.34 -19.84
CA ILE A 96 -1.08 42.32 -18.76
C ILE A 96 -0.10 43.39 -19.28
N ILE A 97 -0.51 44.64 -19.23
CA ILE A 97 0.30 45.77 -19.73
C ILE A 97 0.91 46.60 -18.62
N ASP A 98 0.25 46.67 -17.45
CA ASP A 98 0.78 47.41 -16.30
C ASP A 98 0.19 46.88 -14.97
N VAL A 99 0.84 47.24 -13.87
CA VAL A 99 0.41 46.95 -12.49
C VAL A 99 0.49 48.24 -11.67
N GLY A 100 -0.68 48.79 -11.34
CA GLY A 100 -0.76 50.07 -10.65
C GLY A 100 -0.37 50.00 -9.16
N GLU A 101 -0.31 51.18 -8.53
CA GLU A 101 0.02 51.28 -7.10
C GLU A 101 -1.12 50.75 -6.22
N PRO A 102 -0.81 50.17 -5.02
CA PRO A 102 -1.81 49.82 -4.04
C PRO A 102 -2.60 51.04 -3.57
N LEU A 103 -3.93 50.90 -3.47
CA LEU A 103 -4.79 51.91 -2.90
C LEU A 103 -4.87 51.84 -1.38
N GLU A 104 -4.77 52.98 -0.71
CA GLU A 104 -5.04 53.09 0.74
C GLU A 104 -6.53 52.78 1.02
N LEU A 105 -6.85 52.35 2.26
CA LEU A 105 -8.22 51.95 2.62
C LEU A 105 -9.28 53.03 2.39
N SER A 106 -8.89 54.31 2.48
CA SER A 106 -9.74 55.47 2.25
C SER A 106 -9.97 55.79 0.77
N GLU A 107 -9.20 55.20 -0.12
CA GLU A 107 -9.27 55.45 -1.54
C GLU A 107 -10.28 54.55 -2.26
N ASP A 108 -11.06 55.18 -3.16
CA ASP A 108 -12.06 54.50 -3.95
C ASP A 108 -11.46 53.98 -5.27
N ARG A 109 -11.56 52.67 -5.50
CA ARG A 109 -11.09 52.03 -6.73
C ARG A 109 -11.75 52.55 -8.01
N PHE A 110 -12.95 53.08 -7.92
CA PHE A 110 -13.68 53.64 -9.08
C PHE A 110 -13.07 54.95 -9.60
N LYS A 111 -12.17 55.57 -8.84
CA LYS A 111 -11.41 56.74 -9.30
C LYS A 111 -10.24 56.40 -10.21
N VAL A 112 -9.86 55.10 -10.25
CA VAL A 112 -8.81 54.65 -11.16
C VAL A 112 -9.43 54.42 -12.54
N THR A 113 -8.90 55.10 -13.55
CA THR A 113 -9.39 55.03 -14.93
C THR A 113 -8.36 54.44 -15.85
N ALA A 114 -8.78 53.85 -16.96
CA ALA A 114 -7.93 53.31 -18.01
C ALA A 114 -8.41 53.80 -19.40
N PRO A 115 -7.52 53.83 -20.40
CA PRO A 115 -7.90 54.10 -21.80
C PRO A 115 -8.88 53.04 -22.33
N SER A 116 -9.60 53.39 -23.40
CA SER A 116 -10.50 52.46 -24.08
C SER A 116 -9.76 51.19 -24.53
N GLY A 117 -10.35 50.03 -24.31
CA GLY A 117 -9.76 48.71 -24.61
C GLY A 117 -8.84 48.14 -23.54
N ILE A 118 -8.66 48.84 -22.43
CA ILE A 118 -7.88 48.37 -21.28
C ILE A 118 -8.83 48.07 -20.12
N ASP A 119 -8.84 46.80 -19.69
CA ASP A 119 -9.59 46.34 -18.53
C ASP A 119 -8.79 46.59 -17.25
N ILE A 120 -9.47 47.05 -16.18
CA ILE A 120 -8.85 47.17 -14.85
C ILE A 120 -9.30 46.00 -14.00
N VAL A 121 -8.37 45.09 -13.69
CA VAL A 121 -8.64 43.88 -12.90
C VAL A 121 -8.32 44.12 -11.43
N TRP A 122 -9.35 44.09 -10.60
CA TRP A 122 -9.27 44.22 -9.16
C TRP A 122 -9.48 42.87 -8.46
N PRO A 123 -8.97 42.67 -7.23
CA PRO A 123 -9.23 41.46 -6.44
C PRO A 123 -10.63 41.49 -5.82
N ILE A 124 -11.65 41.38 -6.61
CA ILE A 124 -13.05 41.38 -6.18
C ILE A 124 -13.49 39.94 -5.90
N ARG A 125 -14.09 39.72 -4.75
CA ARG A 125 -14.64 38.43 -4.34
C ARG A 125 -15.94 38.11 -5.07
N THR A 126 -16.41 36.86 -4.96
CA THR A 126 -17.63 36.41 -5.64
C THR A 126 -18.91 37.10 -5.12
N ASP A 127 -18.88 37.59 -3.88
CA ASP A 127 -19.94 38.35 -3.23
C ASP A 127 -19.91 39.86 -3.57
N GLY A 128 -18.99 40.28 -4.44
CA GLY A 128 -18.79 41.67 -4.84
C GLY A 128 -17.93 42.50 -3.88
N SER A 129 -17.56 41.96 -2.73
CA SER A 129 -16.72 42.65 -1.75
C SER A 129 -15.26 42.76 -2.21
N GLU A 130 -14.56 43.79 -1.69
CA GLU A 130 -13.15 44.00 -1.97
C GLU A 130 -12.29 43.00 -1.23
N GLY A 131 -11.63 42.18 -2.00
CA GLY A 131 -10.68 41.18 -1.52
C GLY A 131 -9.23 41.68 -1.55
N ARG A 132 -8.30 40.76 -1.69
CA ARG A 132 -6.89 41.09 -1.89
C ARG A 132 -6.17 40.06 -2.77
N TRP A 133 -5.07 40.48 -3.34
CA TRP A 133 -4.17 39.59 -4.04
C TRP A 133 -3.35 38.74 -3.06
N GLN A 134 -2.81 37.58 -3.52
CA GLN A 134 -1.89 36.73 -2.76
C GLN A 134 -0.52 37.36 -2.62
N LEU A 135 -0.01 38.01 -3.67
CA LEU A 135 1.30 38.61 -3.74
C LEU A 135 1.21 40.13 -3.57
N LYS A 136 2.25 40.75 -3.02
CA LYS A 136 2.47 42.19 -3.08
C LYS A 136 2.77 42.58 -4.50
N ARG A 137 2.55 43.85 -4.83
CA ARG A 137 2.77 44.42 -6.16
C ARG A 137 4.15 44.08 -6.74
N GLU A 138 5.22 44.36 -5.98
CA GLU A 138 6.59 44.17 -6.42
C GLU A 138 6.89 42.69 -6.69
N THR A 139 6.38 41.83 -5.82
CA THR A 139 6.53 40.36 -5.96
C THR A 139 5.75 39.86 -7.19
N PHE A 140 4.60 40.45 -7.49
CA PHE A 140 3.82 40.09 -8.66
C PHE A 140 4.48 40.55 -9.96
N ILE A 141 5.04 41.75 -9.99
CA ILE A 141 5.80 42.26 -11.13
C ILE A 141 7.02 41.37 -11.41
N ALA A 142 7.76 40.98 -10.37
CA ALA A 142 8.86 40.05 -10.51
C ALA A 142 8.39 38.68 -11.05
N ALA A 143 7.28 38.16 -10.53
CA ALA A 143 6.70 36.88 -10.98
C ALA A 143 6.23 36.93 -12.45
N LEU A 144 5.72 38.07 -12.95
CA LEU A 144 5.40 38.25 -14.36
C LEU A 144 6.67 38.19 -15.22
N LYS A 145 7.72 38.92 -14.83
CA LYS A 145 9.01 38.92 -15.53
C LYS A 145 9.65 37.52 -15.59
N ASP A 146 9.61 36.79 -14.50
CA ASP A 146 10.14 35.42 -14.42
C ASP A 146 9.25 34.39 -15.15
N GLY A 147 8.02 34.78 -15.51
CA GLY A 147 7.03 33.87 -16.10
C GLY A 147 6.32 32.98 -15.09
N THR A 148 6.44 33.27 -13.78
CA THR A 148 5.78 32.52 -12.70
C THR A 148 4.42 33.11 -12.30
N ALA A 149 3.96 34.14 -12.97
CA ALA A 149 2.59 34.68 -12.95
C ALA A 149 2.11 34.90 -14.37
N LYS A 150 0.79 34.85 -14.58
CA LYS A 150 0.18 35.06 -15.92
C LYS A 150 -1.27 35.51 -15.87
N LEU A 151 -1.72 36.06 -16.96
CA LEU A 151 -3.13 36.27 -17.23
C LEU A 151 -3.79 34.90 -17.45
N GLY A 152 -4.91 34.65 -16.81
CA GLY A 152 -5.74 33.46 -17.01
C GLY A 152 -6.89 33.72 -18.01
N THR A 153 -7.95 32.92 -17.90
CA THR A 153 -9.12 33.02 -18.78
C THR A 153 -10.04 34.19 -18.38
N TYR A 154 -10.68 34.81 -19.36
CA TYR A 154 -11.73 35.79 -19.14
C TYR A 154 -13.04 35.08 -18.77
N ASN A 155 -13.65 35.51 -17.68
CA ASN A 155 -14.94 34.99 -17.23
C ASN A 155 -16.05 35.92 -17.69
N LYS A 156 -16.74 35.57 -18.78
CA LYS A 156 -17.84 36.37 -19.37
C LYS A 156 -19.01 36.63 -18.41
N LYS A 157 -19.30 35.67 -17.46
CA LYS A 157 -20.40 35.84 -16.50
C LYS A 157 -20.10 36.87 -15.40
N GLN A 158 -18.83 37.05 -15.08
CA GLN A 158 -18.36 37.91 -14.01
C GLN A 158 -17.63 39.16 -14.57
N ASP A 159 -17.56 39.27 -15.88
CA ASP A 159 -16.90 40.37 -16.60
C ASP A 159 -15.50 40.66 -16.07
N ARG A 160 -14.65 39.60 -15.95
CA ARG A 160 -13.32 39.77 -15.39
C ARG A 160 -12.32 38.71 -15.84
N TRP A 161 -11.07 39.11 -15.84
CA TRP A 161 -9.92 38.24 -16.05
C TRP A 161 -9.53 37.50 -14.78
N ALA A 162 -9.14 36.23 -14.92
CA ALA A 162 -8.42 35.49 -13.87
C ALA A 162 -6.94 35.89 -13.91
N ILE A 163 -6.31 35.97 -12.73
CA ILE A 163 -4.86 36.14 -12.61
C ILE A 163 -4.33 34.90 -11.87
N ASN A 164 -3.30 34.29 -12.42
CA ASN A 164 -2.75 33.05 -11.91
C ASN A 164 -1.26 33.19 -11.59
N TYR A 165 -0.76 32.40 -10.61
CA TYR A 165 0.64 32.40 -10.22
C TYR A 165 1.08 31.01 -9.75
N LEU A 166 2.39 30.79 -9.69
CA LEU A 166 3.00 29.62 -9.09
C LEU A 166 3.38 29.91 -7.65
N ASN A 167 2.90 29.08 -6.72
CA ASN A 167 3.24 29.22 -5.30
C ASN A 167 4.67 28.72 -5.02
N GLN A 168 5.14 28.97 -3.79
CA GLN A 168 6.48 28.59 -3.36
C GLN A 168 6.73 27.07 -3.48
N GLY A 169 5.74 26.23 -3.16
CA GLY A 169 5.87 24.79 -3.26
C GLY A 169 6.15 24.30 -4.70
N ILE A 170 5.49 24.90 -5.72
CA ILE A 170 5.75 24.57 -7.12
C ILE A 170 7.15 25.06 -7.54
N LYS A 171 7.57 26.25 -7.06
CA LYS A 171 8.94 26.76 -7.32
C LYS A 171 10.01 25.85 -6.75
N GLU A 172 9.82 25.35 -5.53
CA GLU A 172 10.72 24.37 -4.92
C GLU A 172 10.73 23.03 -5.67
N GLU A 173 9.60 22.58 -6.22
CA GLU A 173 9.53 21.40 -7.08
C GLU A 173 10.29 21.60 -8.40
N ILE A 174 10.30 22.81 -8.95
CA ILE A 174 11.13 23.17 -10.11
C ILE A 174 12.62 23.14 -9.76
N GLU A 175 13.02 23.73 -8.61
CA GLU A 175 14.39 23.74 -8.13
C GLU A 175 14.91 22.32 -7.87
N LYS A 176 14.06 21.42 -7.35
CA LYS A 176 14.38 20.00 -7.12
C LYS A 176 14.38 19.15 -8.40
N GLY A 177 13.97 19.71 -9.53
CA GLY A 177 13.91 19.01 -10.81
C GLY A 177 12.75 18.02 -10.96
N THR A 178 11.78 17.98 -10.04
CA THR A 178 10.55 17.17 -10.18
C THR A 178 9.54 17.77 -11.14
N ILE A 179 9.64 19.08 -11.36
CA ILE A 179 8.98 19.82 -12.44
C ILE A 179 10.05 20.43 -13.31
N ILE A 180 10.02 20.19 -14.62
CA ILE A 180 10.91 20.83 -15.59
C ILE A 180 10.22 21.97 -16.31
N VAL A 181 10.99 23.02 -16.59
CA VAL A 181 10.60 24.10 -17.46
C VAL A 181 10.94 23.69 -18.89
N THR A 182 9.90 23.52 -19.74
CA THR A 182 10.06 23.12 -21.14
C THR A 182 10.14 24.30 -22.10
N GLY A 183 9.93 25.52 -21.60
CA GLY A 183 9.97 26.76 -22.36
C GLY A 183 9.07 27.84 -21.75
N LYS A 184 8.78 28.87 -22.54
CA LYS A 184 7.77 29.91 -22.22
C LYS A 184 6.74 29.93 -23.33
N ASP A 185 5.49 30.28 -22.99
CA ASP A 185 4.46 30.55 -23.98
C ASP A 185 4.70 31.92 -24.67
N ASP A 186 3.87 32.24 -25.67
CA ASP A 186 3.91 33.48 -26.44
C ASP A 186 3.69 34.75 -25.58
N LYS A 187 3.21 34.59 -24.35
CA LYS A 187 2.98 35.66 -23.36
C LYS A 187 4.03 35.66 -22.23
N GLY A 188 5.07 34.84 -22.33
CA GLY A 188 6.19 34.79 -21.41
C GLY A 188 6.00 33.92 -20.17
N ALA A 189 4.85 33.24 -20.00
CA ALA A 189 4.62 32.36 -18.88
C ALA A 189 5.31 31.00 -19.07
N LEU A 190 5.82 30.42 -17.97
CA LEU A 190 6.52 29.14 -18.00
C LEU A 190 5.63 28.00 -18.47
N LEU A 191 6.13 27.20 -19.41
CA LEU A 191 5.60 25.91 -19.77
C LEU A 191 6.23 24.84 -18.88
N LEU A 192 5.41 24.14 -18.12
CA LEU A 192 5.85 23.24 -17.07
C LEU A 192 5.39 21.83 -17.37
N LYS A 193 6.29 20.86 -17.19
CA LYS A 193 6.00 19.44 -17.26
C LYS A 193 6.48 18.77 -15.98
N ARG A 194 5.63 17.96 -15.35
CA ARG A 194 6.01 17.13 -14.22
C ARG A 194 6.70 15.87 -14.76
N ILE A 195 7.84 15.51 -14.15
CA ILE A 195 8.58 14.30 -14.53
C ILE A 195 8.21 13.13 -13.63
N ASP A 196 7.96 13.41 -12.34
CA ASP A 196 7.63 12.39 -11.35
C ASP A 196 6.13 12.40 -11.04
N ASP A 197 5.59 11.21 -10.75
CA ASP A 197 4.25 11.09 -10.18
C ASP A 197 4.22 11.75 -8.81
N LYS A 198 3.36 12.74 -8.66
CA LYS A 198 3.24 13.50 -7.42
C LYS A 198 2.75 12.61 -6.29
N LYS A 199 3.63 12.30 -5.34
CA LYS A 199 3.22 11.60 -4.11
C LYS A 199 2.26 12.47 -3.32
N VAL A 200 1.04 11.99 -3.15
CA VAL A 200 -0.05 12.68 -2.47
C VAL A 200 -0.43 11.99 -1.17
N GLU A 201 -1.06 12.74 -0.27
CA GLU A 201 -1.64 12.16 0.93
C GLU A 201 -2.90 11.38 0.57
N ARG A 202 -2.96 10.13 1.03
CA ARG A 202 -4.15 9.30 0.86
C ARG A 202 -5.32 9.89 1.63
N LYS A 203 -6.50 9.81 1.04
CA LYS A 203 -7.72 10.35 1.65
C LYS A 203 -8.26 9.41 2.72
N SER A 204 -9.12 9.95 3.60
CA SER A 204 -9.81 9.18 4.64
C SER A 204 -10.90 8.25 4.10
N VAL A 205 -11.20 8.30 2.80
CA VAL A 205 -12.08 7.38 2.09
C VAL A 205 -11.32 6.81 0.90
N TRP A 206 -11.28 5.49 0.78
CA TRP A 206 -10.70 4.78 -0.34
C TRP A 206 -11.80 4.21 -1.21
N ASN A 207 -11.82 4.58 -2.47
CA ASN A 207 -12.80 4.15 -3.46
C ASN A 207 -12.08 3.70 -4.74
N GLN A 208 -11.37 2.58 -4.64
CA GLN A 208 -10.70 1.95 -5.77
C GLN A 208 -11.49 0.72 -6.23
N THR A 209 -11.60 0.51 -7.53
CA THR A 209 -12.25 -0.68 -8.09
C THR A 209 -11.57 -1.96 -7.62
N SER A 210 -10.24 -1.95 -7.49
CA SER A 210 -9.41 -3.04 -6.97
C SER A 210 -9.73 -3.43 -5.52
N HIS A 211 -10.38 -2.57 -4.74
CA HIS A 211 -10.77 -2.87 -3.36
C HIS A 211 -12.08 -3.66 -3.24
N ASN A 212 -12.73 -4.01 -4.35
CA ASN A 212 -13.95 -4.79 -4.34
C ASN A 212 -13.72 -6.19 -3.77
N ALA A 213 -14.23 -6.45 -2.57
CA ALA A 213 -14.07 -7.73 -1.87
C ALA A 213 -14.80 -8.89 -2.55
N SER A 214 -15.85 -8.64 -3.31
CA SER A 214 -16.53 -9.70 -4.07
C SER A 214 -15.66 -10.21 -5.20
N GLU A 215 -14.97 -9.35 -5.92
CA GLU A 215 -14.13 -9.69 -7.06
C GLU A 215 -12.74 -10.14 -6.63
N TYR A 216 -12.03 -9.30 -5.87
CA TYR A 216 -10.63 -9.53 -5.48
C TYR A 216 -10.48 -10.17 -4.09
N GLY A 217 -11.57 -10.51 -3.44
CA GLY A 217 -11.63 -11.37 -2.26
C GLY A 217 -12.24 -12.71 -2.60
N THR A 218 -13.58 -12.77 -2.69
CA THR A 218 -14.34 -14.04 -2.83
C THR A 218 -14.07 -14.72 -4.17
N THR A 219 -14.27 -14.04 -5.30
CA THR A 219 -14.06 -14.64 -6.64
C THR A 219 -12.60 -15.07 -6.83
N LEU A 220 -11.65 -14.25 -6.38
CA LEU A 220 -10.23 -14.58 -6.45
C LEU A 220 -9.90 -15.79 -5.58
N LEU A 221 -10.38 -15.85 -4.34
CA LEU A 221 -10.13 -16.98 -3.45
C LEU A 221 -10.72 -18.27 -4.01
N ASN A 222 -11.98 -18.23 -4.46
CA ASN A 222 -12.67 -19.38 -5.06
C ASN A 222 -11.93 -19.94 -6.29
N LYS A 223 -11.32 -19.07 -7.07
CA LYS A 223 -10.48 -19.46 -8.20
C LYS A 223 -9.21 -20.20 -7.78
N ILE A 224 -8.64 -19.86 -6.63
CA ILE A 224 -7.39 -20.43 -6.12
C ILE A 224 -7.64 -21.76 -5.40
N ILE A 225 -8.63 -21.81 -4.50
CA ILE A 225 -8.81 -22.97 -3.61
C ILE A 225 -10.17 -23.69 -3.77
N GLY A 226 -11.03 -23.25 -4.69
CA GLY A 226 -12.39 -23.74 -4.86
C GLY A 226 -13.43 -22.95 -4.09
N SER A 227 -14.71 -23.18 -4.43
CA SER A 227 -15.84 -22.41 -3.89
C SER A 227 -16.18 -22.77 -2.44
N ASP A 228 -16.77 -21.82 -1.75
CA ASP A 228 -17.48 -21.97 -0.46
C ASP A 228 -16.62 -22.41 0.74
N LYS A 229 -15.30 -22.30 0.62
CA LYS A 229 -14.38 -22.67 1.72
C LYS A 229 -14.17 -21.57 2.77
N PHE A 230 -14.49 -20.32 2.44
CA PHE A 230 -14.31 -19.20 3.36
C PHE A 230 -15.29 -18.06 3.06
N THR A 231 -15.95 -17.55 4.09
CA THR A 231 -16.87 -16.42 4.00
C THR A 231 -16.12 -15.10 4.22
N TYR A 232 -16.41 -14.10 3.39
CA TYR A 232 -15.91 -12.72 3.53
C TYR A 232 -14.38 -12.52 3.47
N PRO A 233 -13.64 -13.12 2.53
CA PRO A 233 -12.24 -12.80 2.35
C PRO A 233 -12.06 -11.32 1.99
N LYS A 234 -10.99 -10.70 2.49
CA LYS A 234 -10.67 -9.31 2.16
C LYS A 234 -10.16 -9.21 0.73
N SER A 235 -10.37 -8.05 0.09
CA SER A 235 -9.73 -7.79 -1.20
C SER A 235 -8.21 -7.85 -1.06
N LEU A 236 -7.54 -8.60 -1.96
CA LEU A 236 -6.09 -8.71 -2.03
C LEU A 236 -5.42 -7.34 -2.14
N TYR A 237 -5.96 -6.49 -3.00
CA TYR A 237 -5.39 -5.17 -3.26
C TYR A 237 -5.65 -4.18 -2.13
N ALA A 238 -6.80 -4.26 -1.47
CA ALA A 238 -7.04 -3.42 -0.28
C ALA A 238 -6.05 -3.74 0.85
N VAL A 239 -5.71 -5.01 1.04
CA VAL A 239 -4.68 -5.43 2.01
C VAL A 239 -3.29 -5.00 1.54
N MET A 240 -2.96 -5.19 0.26
CA MET A 240 -1.68 -4.77 -0.32
C MET A 240 -1.45 -3.26 -0.15
N ASP A 241 -2.43 -2.44 -0.50
CA ASP A 241 -2.35 -0.98 -0.36
C ASP A 241 -2.25 -0.54 1.10
N THR A 242 -2.92 -1.26 2.02
CA THR A 242 -2.82 -1.03 3.47
C THR A 242 -1.39 -1.27 3.96
N LEU A 243 -0.78 -2.37 3.53
CA LEU A 243 0.61 -2.70 3.89
C LEU A 243 1.59 -1.72 3.25
N ALA A 244 1.42 -1.40 1.97
CA ALA A 244 2.28 -0.46 1.25
C ALA A 244 2.40 0.89 1.97
N MET A 245 1.32 1.43 2.54
CA MET A 245 1.35 2.66 3.33
C MET A 245 2.35 2.64 4.48
N CYS A 246 2.58 1.47 5.06
CA CYS A 246 3.41 1.32 6.25
C CYS A 246 4.83 0.84 5.94
N ILE A 247 5.00 0.05 4.86
CA ILE A 247 6.24 -0.71 4.62
C ILE A 247 6.76 -0.62 3.18
N GLU A 248 6.23 0.24 2.32
CA GLU A 248 6.71 0.40 0.93
C GLU A 248 8.22 0.71 0.90
N ASP A 249 8.69 1.59 1.78
CA ASP A 249 10.11 1.96 1.92
C ASP A 249 10.92 1.01 2.82
N LYS A 250 10.36 -0.12 3.22
CA LYS A 250 10.99 -1.11 4.11
C LYS A 250 11.02 -2.48 3.45
N PRO A 251 11.95 -2.72 2.53
CA PRO A 251 11.97 -3.94 1.71
C PRO A 251 12.26 -5.22 2.50
N SER A 252 12.69 -5.12 3.75
CA SER A 252 12.96 -6.26 4.65
C SER A 252 12.01 -6.33 5.85
N ALA A 253 10.88 -5.59 5.84
CA ALA A 253 9.94 -5.56 6.96
C ALA A 253 9.40 -6.95 7.30
N LEU A 254 9.09 -7.15 8.59
CA LEU A 254 8.34 -8.29 9.08
C LEU A 254 6.88 -7.88 9.30
N VAL A 255 5.98 -8.59 8.65
CA VAL A 255 4.52 -8.46 8.82
C VAL A 255 4.03 -9.59 9.69
N ILE A 256 3.23 -9.29 10.70
CA ILE A 256 2.60 -10.30 11.56
C ILE A 256 1.08 -10.11 11.46
N ASP A 257 0.36 -11.18 11.14
CA ASP A 257 -1.09 -11.22 11.06
C ASP A 257 -1.63 -12.24 12.06
N PHE A 258 -2.27 -11.75 13.13
CA PHE A 258 -2.77 -12.59 14.21
C PHE A 258 -4.12 -13.28 13.91
N PHE A 259 -4.80 -12.89 12.84
CA PHE A 259 -6.08 -13.46 12.43
C PHE A 259 -6.11 -13.67 10.92
N ALA A 260 -5.16 -14.47 10.42
CA ALA A 260 -4.86 -14.60 8.99
C ALA A 260 -6.06 -15.05 8.12
N GLY A 261 -7.04 -15.75 8.70
CA GLY A 261 -8.28 -16.13 8.01
C GLY A 261 -8.00 -16.81 6.67
N SER A 262 -8.29 -16.13 5.56
CA SER A 262 -8.03 -16.67 4.22
C SER A 262 -6.60 -16.50 3.71
N GLY A 263 -5.65 -16.01 4.52
CA GLY A 263 -4.25 -15.85 4.12
C GLY A 263 -3.98 -14.71 3.12
N THR A 264 -4.84 -13.71 3.10
CA THR A 264 -4.70 -12.58 2.15
C THR A 264 -3.43 -11.78 2.39
N THR A 265 -2.99 -11.66 3.63
CA THR A 265 -1.82 -10.84 4.02
C THR A 265 -0.52 -11.38 3.42
N LEU A 266 -0.26 -12.68 3.47
CA LEU A 266 0.95 -13.25 2.84
C LEU A 266 0.92 -13.08 1.32
N HIS A 267 -0.22 -13.28 0.70
CA HIS A 267 -0.38 -13.07 -0.75
C HIS A 267 -0.08 -11.61 -1.13
N ALA A 268 -0.56 -10.64 -0.34
CA ALA A 268 -0.26 -9.22 -0.52
C ALA A 268 1.23 -8.89 -0.32
N VAL A 269 1.88 -9.51 0.67
CA VAL A 269 3.34 -9.36 0.90
C VAL A 269 4.14 -9.88 -0.30
N ASN A 270 3.74 -11.01 -0.89
CA ASN A 270 4.40 -11.55 -2.09
C ASN A 270 4.27 -10.59 -3.28
N LEU A 271 3.11 -9.94 -3.46
CA LEU A 271 2.93 -8.92 -4.50
C LEU A 271 3.83 -7.70 -4.28
N LEU A 272 3.92 -7.20 -3.05
CA LEU A 272 4.82 -6.07 -2.71
C LEU A 272 6.28 -6.43 -2.96
N ASN A 273 6.71 -7.64 -2.59
CA ASN A 273 8.07 -8.10 -2.86
C ASN A 273 8.35 -8.22 -4.37
N TYR A 274 7.37 -8.65 -5.16
CA TYR A 274 7.50 -8.69 -6.61
C TYR A 274 7.63 -7.28 -7.21
N GLN A 275 6.82 -6.31 -6.74
CA GLN A 275 6.82 -4.93 -7.26
C GLN A 275 8.18 -4.23 -7.13
N ASP A 276 8.87 -4.41 -6.01
CA ASP A 276 10.07 -3.64 -5.68
C ASP A 276 11.32 -4.51 -5.42
N GLY A 277 11.24 -5.82 -5.66
CA GLY A 277 12.33 -6.76 -5.38
C GLY A 277 12.60 -6.94 -3.87
N GLY A 278 11.68 -6.56 -3.02
CA GLY A 278 11.79 -6.66 -1.57
C GLY A 278 11.88 -8.09 -1.05
N LYS A 279 12.28 -8.21 0.20
CA LYS A 279 12.41 -9.49 0.95
C LYS A 279 11.62 -9.41 2.26
N ARG A 280 10.43 -8.80 2.21
CA ARG A 280 9.52 -8.75 3.37
C ARG A 280 9.10 -10.15 3.74
N ARG A 281 9.00 -10.39 5.03
CA ARG A 281 8.55 -11.67 5.59
C ARG A 281 7.17 -11.51 6.20
N CYS A 282 6.39 -12.61 6.23
CA CYS A 282 5.07 -12.62 6.84
C CYS A 282 4.94 -13.80 7.80
N ILE A 283 4.48 -13.54 9.02
CA ILE A 283 4.06 -14.56 9.99
C ILE A 283 2.55 -14.46 10.11
N MET A 284 1.86 -15.52 9.74
CA MET A 284 0.41 -15.62 9.86
C MET A 284 0.07 -16.54 11.03
N VAL A 285 -0.77 -16.08 11.94
CA VAL A 285 -1.30 -16.83 13.06
C VAL A 285 -2.81 -16.96 12.89
N THR A 286 -3.33 -18.15 12.93
CA THR A 286 -4.78 -18.40 12.89
C THR A 286 -5.11 -19.67 13.67
N ASN A 287 -6.30 -19.72 14.26
CA ASN A 287 -6.85 -20.96 14.76
C ASN A 287 -7.26 -21.86 13.57
N ASN A 288 -7.53 -23.12 13.86
CA ASN A 288 -7.96 -24.09 12.86
C ASN A 288 -9.45 -24.44 13.06
N GLU A 289 -10.29 -23.39 13.14
CA GLU A 289 -11.73 -23.55 13.25
C GLU A 289 -12.31 -24.25 12.02
N VAL A 290 -13.30 -25.10 12.27
CA VAL A 290 -14.15 -25.73 11.26
C VAL A 290 -15.49 -25.01 11.26
N SER A 291 -16.13 -24.86 10.11
CA SER A 291 -17.44 -24.23 10.01
C SER A 291 -18.49 -25.04 10.79
N SER A 292 -19.57 -24.38 11.25
CA SER A 292 -20.63 -25.05 12.02
C SER A 292 -21.18 -26.27 11.28
N ASP A 293 -21.49 -26.10 9.99
CA ASP A 293 -22.09 -27.17 9.17
C ASP A 293 -21.15 -28.38 8.99
N GLU A 294 -19.83 -28.10 8.81
CA GLU A 294 -18.81 -29.15 8.72
C GLU A 294 -18.56 -29.80 10.08
N ALA A 295 -18.58 -29.03 11.17
CA ALA A 295 -18.43 -29.54 12.53
C ALA A 295 -19.57 -30.51 12.90
N ASP A 296 -20.80 -30.15 12.56
CA ASP A 296 -21.99 -31.00 12.76
C ASP A 296 -21.85 -32.30 11.95
N ALA A 297 -21.50 -32.20 10.66
CA ALA A 297 -21.30 -33.35 9.79
C ALA A 297 -20.15 -34.28 10.24
N LEU A 298 -19.08 -33.72 10.83
CA LEU A 298 -17.98 -34.51 11.41
C LEU A 298 -18.41 -35.19 12.71
N SER A 299 -19.15 -34.47 13.56
CA SER A 299 -19.66 -34.99 14.83
C SER A 299 -20.63 -36.16 14.62
N GLU A 300 -21.50 -36.08 13.61
CA GLU A 300 -22.38 -37.18 13.21
C GLU A 300 -21.63 -38.45 12.79
N LYS A 301 -20.41 -38.26 12.21
CA LYS A 301 -19.51 -39.36 11.84
C LYS A 301 -18.60 -39.81 12.98
N GLY A 302 -18.79 -39.27 14.20
CA GLY A 302 -18.05 -39.62 15.40
C GLY A 302 -16.67 -38.96 15.58
N TYR A 303 -16.29 -38.02 14.69
CA TYR A 303 -15.05 -37.25 14.83
C TYR A 303 -15.19 -36.12 15.86
N LYS A 304 -14.08 -35.79 16.52
CA LYS A 304 -14.00 -34.74 17.55
C LYS A 304 -12.97 -33.68 17.19
N PRO A 305 -13.11 -32.45 17.75
CA PRO A 305 -12.07 -31.45 17.65
C PRO A 305 -10.70 -32.01 18.08
N GLY A 306 -9.70 -31.89 17.21
CA GLY A 306 -8.37 -32.43 17.42
C GLY A 306 -8.03 -33.67 16.60
N ASP A 307 -9.02 -34.40 16.13
CA ASP A 307 -8.83 -35.53 15.22
C ASP A 307 -8.24 -35.06 13.88
N GLU A 308 -7.54 -35.94 13.18
CA GLU A 308 -6.89 -35.55 11.90
C GLU A 308 -7.91 -35.12 10.86
N LYS A 309 -9.02 -35.82 10.71
CA LYS A 309 -10.12 -35.47 9.81
C LYS A 309 -10.75 -34.11 10.14
N TRP A 310 -10.87 -33.80 11.44
CA TRP A 310 -11.33 -32.49 11.89
C TRP A 310 -10.33 -31.39 11.50
N ASN A 311 -9.04 -31.64 11.78
CA ASN A 311 -7.98 -30.67 11.50
C ASN A 311 -7.78 -30.40 10.01
N GLU A 312 -8.04 -31.36 9.13
CA GLU A 312 -7.96 -31.22 7.68
C GLU A 312 -8.96 -30.21 7.12
N LEU A 313 -10.15 -30.11 7.71
CA LEU A 313 -11.20 -29.17 7.26
C LEU A 313 -11.07 -27.78 7.89
N GLY A 314 -10.23 -27.62 8.90
CA GLY A 314 -10.06 -26.34 9.57
C GLY A 314 -9.45 -25.24 8.69
N ILE A 315 -9.79 -23.99 8.99
CA ILE A 315 -9.41 -22.78 8.23
C ILE A 315 -7.91 -22.72 8.01
N ALA A 316 -7.08 -23.01 9.01
CA ALA A 316 -5.63 -22.92 8.89
C ALA A 316 -5.08 -23.84 7.78
N ARG A 317 -5.55 -25.08 7.71
CA ARG A 317 -5.10 -26.08 6.71
C ARG A 317 -5.85 -25.94 5.39
N ASN A 318 -7.17 -25.95 5.44
CA ASN A 318 -8.00 -26.04 4.25
C ASN A 318 -8.08 -24.73 3.45
N VAL A 319 -7.88 -23.59 4.12
CA VAL A 319 -8.00 -22.27 3.48
C VAL A 319 -6.67 -21.55 3.44
N THR A 320 -6.10 -21.17 4.60
CA THR A 320 -4.90 -20.33 4.70
C THR A 320 -3.70 -21.00 4.03
N TRP A 321 -3.41 -22.25 4.39
CA TRP A 321 -2.28 -23.01 3.83
C TRP A 321 -2.51 -23.36 2.36
N SER A 322 -3.71 -23.82 1.98
CA SER A 322 -4.04 -24.14 0.60
C SER A 322 -3.85 -22.92 -0.31
N ARG A 323 -4.35 -21.74 0.09
CA ARG A 323 -4.11 -20.50 -0.66
C ARG A 323 -2.63 -20.18 -0.76
N THR A 324 -1.88 -20.32 0.32
CA THR A 324 -0.43 -20.06 0.34
C THR A 324 0.30 -20.92 -0.68
N VAL A 325 0.09 -22.24 -0.64
CA VAL A 325 0.74 -23.17 -1.56
C VAL A 325 0.32 -22.89 -3.02
N CYS A 326 -0.98 -22.78 -3.27
CA CYS A 326 -1.53 -22.55 -4.61
C CYS A 326 -0.99 -21.26 -5.25
N THR A 327 -0.91 -20.16 -4.49
CA THR A 327 -0.40 -18.89 -5.03
C THR A 327 1.10 -18.91 -5.26
N ILE A 328 1.88 -19.55 -4.39
CA ILE A 328 3.32 -19.70 -4.58
C ILE A 328 3.61 -20.56 -5.81
N GLN A 329 2.86 -21.63 -6.02
CA GLN A 329 3.05 -22.53 -7.14
C GLN A 329 2.40 -22.08 -8.45
N GLY A 330 1.53 -21.06 -8.41
CA GLY A 330 0.76 -20.61 -9.58
C GLY A 330 -0.31 -21.61 -10.05
N ARG A 331 -0.79 -22.51 -9.15
CA ARG A 331 -1.72 -23.59 -9.46
C ARG A 331 -2.88 -23.61 -8.47
N ASP A 332 -4.04 -24.08 -8.93
CA ASP A 332 -5.18 -24.33 -8.05
C ASP A 332 -4.99 -25.63 -7.23
N THR A 333 -5.95 -25.94 -6.36
CA THR A 333 -5.93 -27.17 -5.54
C THR A 333 -6.02 -28.47 -6.35
N ASN A 334 -6.39 -28.40 -7.62
CA ASN A 334 -6.44 -29.54 -8.55
C ASN A 334 -5.17 -29.65 -9.41
N GLY A 335 -4.21 -28.73 -9.23
CA GLY A 335 -2.95 -28.68 -9.99
C GLY A 335 -3.04 -27.93 -11.32
N ASN A 336 -4.19 -27.34 -11.67
CA ASN A 336 -4.34 -26.55 -12.89
C ASN A 336 -3.68 -25.18 -12.73
N SER A 337 -3.09 -24.66 -13.81
CA SER A 337 -2.50 -23.32 -13.81
C SER A 337 -3.54 -22.24 -13.53
N LEU A 338 -3.24 -21.31 -12.61
CA LEU A 338 -4.10 -20.19 -12.30
C LEU A 338 -4.19 -19.24 -13.51
N SER A 339 -5.40 -18.85 -13.89
CA SER A 339 -5.62 -17.95 -15.05
C SER A 339 -5.61 -16.49 -14.62
N GLY A 340 -5.27 -15.55 -15.53
CA GLY A 340 -5.26 -14.11 -15.35
C GLY A 340 -3.95 -13.56 -14.82
N ASN A 341 -3.92 -12.25 -14.56
CA ASN A 341 -2.76 -11.51 -14.07
C ASN A 341 -3.11 -10.69 -12.82
N TYR A 342 -2.07 -10.14 -12.17
CA TYR A 342 -2.22 -9.33 -10.98
C TYR A 342 -2.33 -7.81 -11.23
N GLY A 343 -2.30 -7.36 -12.50
CA GLY A 343 -2.35 -5.92 -12.81
C GLY A 343 -3.66 -5.22 -12.44
N CYS A 344 -4.74 -5.96 -12.24
CA CYS A 344 -6.07 -5.43 -11.93
C CYS A 344 -6.51 -4.35 -12.92
N GLU A 345 -7.11 -4.74 -14.04
CA GLU A 345 -7.58 -3.80 -15.05
C GLU A 345 -8.75 -2.95 -14.55
N SER A 346 -8.67 -1.65 -14.77
CA SER A 346 -9.75 -0.69 -14.50
C SER A 346 -10.01 0.15 -15.73
N GLU A 347 -11.25 0.62 -15.84
CA GLU A 347 -11.62 1.60 -16.86
C GLU A 347 -11.07 2.98 -16.47
N THR A 348 -10.33 3.57 -17.38
CA THR A 348 -9.79 4.93 -17.26
C THR A 348 -10.00 5.68 -18.57
N TYR A 349 -9.68 6.97 -18.60
CA TYR A 349 -9.81 7.79 -19.80
C TYR A 349 -8.43 8.22 -20.28
N ALA A 350 -8.09 7.87 -21.52
CA ALA A 350 -6.92 8.40 -22.19
C ALA A 350 -7.31 9.64 -23.01
N GLU A 351 -6.50 10.69 -22.93
CA GLU A 351 -6.59 11.85 -23.81
C GLU A 351 -5.98 11.47 -25.16
N ILE A 352 -6.78 11.54 -26.22
CA ILE A 352 -6.34 11.29 -27.59
C ILE A 352 -6.66 12.47 -28.48
N ASP A 353 -5.81 12.74 -29.46
CA ASP A 353 -6.12 13.68 -30.52
C ASP A 353 -7.12 13.05 -31.50
N ALA A 354 -8.22 13.72 -31.75
CA ALA A 354 -9.24 13.28 -32.68
C ALA A 354 -9.85 14.46 -33.43
N ASP A 355 -10.38 14.18 -34.62
CA ASP A 355 -11.19 15.14 -35.34
C ASP A 355 -12.58 15.26 -34.68
N VAL A 356 -12.89 16.41 -34.12
CA VAL A 356 -14.17 16.73 -33.52
C VAL A 356 -14.92 17.73 -34.39
N ILE A 357 -16.24 17.64 -34.46
CA ILE A 357 -17.07 18.61 -35.15
C ILE A 357 -17.34 19.76 -34.18
N ASN A 358 -16.97 20.98 -34.56
CA ASN A 358 -17.35 22.17 -33.81
C ASN A 358 -18.87 22.37 -33.95
N PRO A 359 -19.64 22.33 -32.84
CA PRO A 359 -21.10 22.41 -32.92
C PRO A 359 -21.63 23.73 -33.43
N GLU A 360 -20.86 24.81 -33.34
CA GLU A 360 -21.26 26.17 -33.81
C GLU A 360 -20.97 26.38 -35.30
N THR A 361 -19.88 25.78 -35.80
CA THR A 361 -19.41 26.05 -37.17
C THR A 361 -19.57 24.85 -38.11
N ASN A 362 -19.96 23.71 -37.59
CA ASN A 362 -20.05 22.41 -38.28
C ASN A 362 -18.76 22.01 -39.04
N LYS A 363 -17.62 22.57 -38.67
CA LYS A 363 -16.31 22.26 -39.27
C LYS A 363 -15.58 21.25 -38.42
N LYS A 364 -14.84 20.34 -39.09
CA LYS A 364 -13.88 19.46 -38.41
C LYS A 364 -12.72 20.30 -37.88
N ILE A 365 -12.46 20.15 -36.60
CA ILE A 365 -11.28 20.69 -35.93
C ILE A 365 -10.56 19.59 -35.22
N ARG A 366 -9.22 19.61 -35.22
CA ARG A 366 -8.42 18.70 -34.43
C ARG A 366 -8.50 19.14 -32.99
N GLY A 367 -8.96 18.23 -32.12
CA GLY A 367 -9.13 18.50 -30.69
C GLY A 367 -8.79 17.31 -29.86
N LYS A 368 -8.68 17.54 -28.56
CA LYS A 368 -8.43 16.47 -27.59
C LYS A 368 -9.76 15.92 -27.09
N VAL A 369 -9.90 14.60 -27.18
CA VAL A 369 -11.06 13.87 -26.67
C VAL A 369 -10.61 12.82 -25.67
N TYR A 370 -11.47 12.52 -24.71
CA TYR A 370 -11.21 11.49 -23.72
C TYR A 370 -11.86 10.18 -24.17
N LYS A 371 -11.03 9.17 -24.49
CA LYS A 371 -11.50 7.84 -24.85
C LYS A 371 -11.40 6.92 -23.64
N LYS A 372 -12.47 6.21 -23.35
CA LYS A 372 -12.49 5.17 -22.32
C LYS A 372 -11.60 4.00 -22.75
N ILE A 373 -10.62 3.67 -21.94
CA ILE A 373 -9.69 2.55 -22.14
C ILE A 373 -9.65 1.69 -20.87
N LYS A 374 -9.19 0.45 -21.02
CA LYS A 374 -8.80 -0.39 -19.88
C LYS A 374 -7.31 -0.26 -19.68
N ALA A 375 -6.90 -0.04 -18.44
CA ALA A 375 -5.50 0.01 -18.07
C ALA A 375 -5.29 -0.70 -16.72
N PRO A 376 -4.11 -1.29 -16.48
CA PRO A 376 -3.79 -1.88 -15.20
C PRO A 376 -3.71 -0.80 -14.12
N VAL A 377 -4.33 -1.06 -12.97
CA VAL A 377 -4.25 -0.20 -11.78
C VAL A 377 -2.84 -0.26 -11.19
N TYR A 378 -2.25 -1.46 -11.21
CA TYR A 378 -0.90 -1.72 -10.70
C TYR A 378 0.02 -2.04 -11.87
N GLN A 379 0.69 -1.01 -12.39
CA GLN A 379 1.55 -1.12 -13.58
C GLN A 379 2.68 -2.14 -13.41
N GLN A 380 3.32 -2.17 -12.23
CA GLN A 380 4.40 -3.11 -11.93
C GLN A 380 3.94 -4.57 -11.87
N LEU A 381 2.63 -4.81 -11.72
CA LEU A 381 2.01 -6.14 -11.70
C LEU A 381 1.31 -6.50 -13.01
N ALA A 382 1.34 -5.63 -14.02
CA ALA A 382 0.57 -5.79 -15.26
C ALA A 382 0.94 -7.10 -16.01
N ASP A 383 2.21 -7.43 -16.02
CA ASP A 383 2.76 -8.59 -16.73
C ASP A 383 2.88 -9.85 -15.85
N LEU A 384 2.67 -9.72 -14.52
CA LEU A 384 2.72 -10.87 -13.62
C LEU A 384 1.47 -11.73 -13.77
N LYS A 385 1.63 -12.90 -14.39
CA LYS A 385 0.56 -13.90 -14.50
C LYS A 385 0.40 -14.64 -13.18
N MET A 386 -0.83 -14.96 -12.83
CA MET A 386 -1.08 -15.77 -11.62
C MET A 386 -0.45 -17.17 -11.71
N ALA A 387 -0.31 -17.70 -12.94
CA ALA A 387 0.34 -18.98 -13.21
C ALA A 387 1.86 -19.00 -12.96
N ASP A 388 2.51 -17.83 -12.94
CA ASP A 388 3.96 -17.74 -12.72
C ASP A 388 4.33 -18.04 -11.26
N GLY A 389 3.36 -17.89 -10.34
CA GLY A 389 3.57 -18.05 -8.90
C GLY A 389 4.54 -17.02 -8.33
N PHE A 390 5.20 -17.38 -7.22
CA PHE A 390 6.16 -16.50 -6.55
C PHE A 390 7.44 -17.26 -6.20
N THR A 391 8.60 -16.64 -6.43
CA THR A 391 9.91 -17.16 -5.99
C THR A 391 10.07 -16.89 -4.49
N THR A 392 9.40 -17.69 -3.68
CA THR A 392 9.42 -17.59 -2.21
C THR A 392 9.21 -18.97 -1.60
N ASN A 393 9.44 -19.09 -0.29
CA ASN A 393 9.10 -20.28 0.47
C ASN A 393 8.10 -19.96 1.59
N ALA A 394 7.41 -20.98 2.05
CA ALA A 394 6.53 -20.90 3.21
C ALA A 394 6.62 -22.19 4.01
N ALA A 395 6.42 -22.09 5.33
CA ALA A 395 6.35 -23.24 6.21
C ALA A 395 5.07 -23.16 7.04
N PHE A 396 4.42 -24.30 7.21
CA PHE A 396 3.24 -24.44 8.05
C PHE A 396 3.63 -25.09 9.37
N TYR A 397 3.22 -24.49 10.47
CA TYR A 397 3.47 -24.99 11.81
C TYR A 397 2.15 -25.18 12.55
N LYS A 398 2.05 -26.31 13.25
CA LYS A 398 1.02 -26.52 14.26
C LYS A 398 1.61 -26.20 15.62
N LEU A 399 1.10 -25.18 16.29
CA LEU A 399 1.47 -24.90 17.66
C LEU A 399 0.83 -25.93 18.58
N SER A 400 1.64 -26.61 19.37
CA SER A 400 1.20 -27.60 20.33
C SER A 400 2.09 -27.56 21.59
N PHE A 401 1.59 -28.10 22.68
CA PHE A 401 2.41 -28.32 23.87
C PHE A 401 3.26 -29.55 23.68
N LEU A 402 4.55 -29.46 23.99
CA LEU A 402 5.45 -30.60 24.08
C LEU A 402 5.57 -31.01 25.53
N ASP A 403 5.53 -32.32 25.76
CA ASP A 403 5.82 -32.86 27.08
C ASP A 403 7.31 -32.68 27.41
N LYS A 404 7.58 -31.99 28.51
CA LYS A 404 8.91 -31.60 28.98
C LYS A 404 9.86 -32.81 29.12
N THR A 405 9.40 -33.85 29.80
CA THR A 405 10.19 -35.05 30.08
C THR A 405 10.53 -35.79 28.78
N SER A 406 9.56 -35.90 27.87
CA SER A 406 9.76 -36.52 26.56
C SER A 406 10.76 -35.79 25.68
N VAL A 407 10.85 -34.47 25.79
CA VAL A 407 11.84 -33.67 25.04
C VAL A 407 13.22 -33.80 25.71
N ALA A 408 13.31 -33.67 27.02
CA ALA A 408 14.57 -33.82 27.78
C ALA A 408 15.20 -35.19 27.55
N LEU A 409 14.39 -36.23 27.38
CA LEU A 409 14.85 -37.59 27.04
C LEU A 409 15.15 -37.78 25.54
N GLY A 410 15.13 -36.72 24.73
CA GLY A 410 15.39 -36.77 23.29
C GLY A 410 14.23 -37.30 22.42
N ARG A 411 13.21 -37.89 23.02
CA ARG A 411 12.09 -38.55 22.31
C ARG A 411 11.28 -37.60 21.42
N GLN A 412 11.31 -36.32 21.71
CA GLN A 412 10.58 -35.30 20.93
C GLN A 412 11.49 -34.22 20.32
N PHE A 413 12.84 -34.40 20.38
CA PHE A 413 13.79 -33.42 19.86
C PHE A 413 13.53 -33.07 18.37
N LYS A 414 13.14 -34.08 17.59
CA LYS A 414 12.76 -33.86 16.17
C LYS A 414 11.68 -32.81 15.97
N LYS A 415 10.82 -32.60 16.98
CA LYS A 415 9.77 -31.54 16.92
C LYS A 415 10.33 -30.16 17.16
N LEU A 416 11.56 -30.02 17.66
CA LEU A 416 12.26 -28.74 17.82
C LEU A 416 12.95 -28.30 16.54
N ILE A 417 13.29 -29.20 15.64
CA ILE A 417 14.05 -28.88 14.43
C ILE A 417 13.40 -27.74 13.61
N PRO A 418 12.08 -27.73 13.38
CA PRO A 418 11.45 -26.61 12.69
C PRO A 418 11.62 -25.26 13.41
N VAL A 419 11.66 -25.26 14.75
CA VAL A 419 11.87 -24.03 15.54
C VAL A 419 13.31 -23.56 15.42
N LEU A 420 14.28 -24.47 15.49
CA LEU A 420 15.70 -24.17 15.30
C LEU A 420 15.95 -23.67 13.88
N TRP A 421 15.37 -24.32 12.88
CA TRP A 421 15.45 -23.87 11.48
C TRP A 421 14.87 -22.46 11.29
N MET A 422 13.72 -22.13 11.89
CA MET A 422 13.19 -20.75 11.87
C MET A 422 14.15 -19.77 12.53
N LYS A 423 14.72 -20.12 13.69
CA LYS A 423 15.70 -19.29 14.40
C LYS A 423 16.97 -19.09 13.55
N GLY A 424 17.38 -20.09 12.79
CA GLY A 424 18.48 -20.04 11.82
C GLY A 424 18.15 -19.29 10.51
N GLY A 425 16.98 -18.64 10.42
CA GLY A 425 16.59 -17.81 9.28
C GLY A 425 15.76 -18.52 8.21
N ALA A 426 15.30 -19.75 8.47
CA ALA A 426 14.44 -20.55 7.58
C ALA A 426 15.01 -20.70 6.15
N VAL A 427 16.31 -20.97 6.03
CA VAL A 427 16.99 -21.14 4.74
C VAL A 427 16.79 -22.56 4.23
N GLY A 428 16.48 -22.71 2.96
CA GLY A 428 16.25 -24.01 2.31
C GLY A 428 14.98 -24.73 2.80
N LYS A 429 14.90 -26.03 2.54
CA LYS A 429 13.82 -26.88 3.05
C LYS A 429 14.03 -27.14 4.56
N CYS A 430 12.95 -27.14 5.34
CA CYS A 430 13.02 -27.51 6.75
C CYS A 430 13.58 -28.93 6.90
N PRO A 431 14.64 -29.13 7.70
CA PRO A 431 15.20 -30.46 7.92
C PRO A 431 14.21 -31.41 8.60
N GLU A 432 14.25 -32.64 8.23
CA GLU A 432 13.45 -33.72 8.82
C GLU A 432 14.37 -34.76 9.41
N LEU A 433 14.13 -35.17 10.66
CA LEU A 433 14.78 -36.29 11.29
C LEU A 433 13.91 -37.55 11.11
N ASN A 434 14.38 -38.47 10.29
CA ASN A 434 13.69 -39.74 10.02
C ASN A 434 14.13 -40.87 10.94
N GLU A 435 15.18 -40.66 11.72
CA GLU A 435 15.79 -41.69 12.58
C GLU A 435 15.02 -41.80 13.90
N GLU A 436 14.92 -43.03 14.41
CA GLU A 436 14.35 -43.32 15.74
C GLU A 436 15.29 -42.88 16.86
N GLU A 437 16.61 -42.87 16.58
CA GLU A 437 17.65 -42.43 17.51
C GLU A 437 18.08 -41.00 17.21
N LEU A 438 18.30 -40.21 18.25
CA LEU A 438 18.76 -38.85 18.16
C LEU A 438 20.23 -38.82 17.73
N PRO A 439 20.62 -38.13 16.66
CA PRO A 439 22.02 -37.99 16.26
C PRO A 439 22.81 -37.18 17.29
N GLN A 440 24.11 -37.41 17.40
CA GLN A 440 24.97 -36.64 18.30
C GLN A 440 25.19 -35.21 17.82
N MET A 441 25.14 -34.95 16.49
CA MET A 441 25.27 -33.64 15.86
C MET A 441 24.58 -33.62 14.51
N MET A 442 24.27 -32.42 14.03
CA MET A 442 23.72 -32.14 12.69
C MET A 442 24.52 -31.03 12.04
N ILE A 443 25.06 -31.27 10.86
CA ILE A 443 25.69 -30.25 10.01
C ILE A 443 24.81 -30.09 8.77
N LEU A 444 24.24 -28.90 8.60
CA LEU A 444 23.19 -28.60 7.61
C LEU A 444 23.58 -27.38 6.74
N PRO A 445 24.54 -27.56 5.80
CA PRO A 445 25.05 -26.45 4.99
C PRO A 445 23.96 -25.77 4.14
N GLU A 446 23.04 -26.54 3.56
CA GLU A 446 21.92 -26.02 2.77
C GLU A 446 20.99 -25.11 3.60
N ASN A 447 20.90 -25.36 4.91
CA ASN A 447 20.11 -24.57 5.85
C ASN A 447 20.95 -23.49 6.55
N LYS A 448 22.24 -23.41 6.27
CA LYS A 448 23.22 -22.52 6.93
C LYS A 448 23.22 -22.64 8.45
N MET A 449 22.93 -23.83 8.98
CA MET A 449 22.87 -24.08 10.41
C MET A 449 23.54 -25.41 10.81
N ALA A 450 23.97 -25.47 12.06
CA ALA A 450 24.48 -26.70 12.69
C ALA A 450 23.94 -26.82 14.11
N VAL A 451 23.82 -28.07 14.59
CA VAL A 451 23.35 -28.40 15.93
C VAL A 451 24.27 -29.43 16.55
N LEU A 452 24.90 -29.12 17.68
CA LEU A 452 25.58 -30.07 18.53
C LEU A 452 24.60 -30.54 19.61
N ILE A 453 24.25 -31.81 19.59
CA ILE A 453 23.23 -32.40 20.47
C ILE A 453 23.88 -33.05 21.69
N ASP A 454 25.05 -33.68 21.49
CA ASP A 454 25.85 -34.22 22.57
C ASP A 454 27.23 -33.54 22.62
N GLU A 455 27.50 -32.82 23.71
CA GLU A 455 28.73 -32.05 23.93
C GLU A 455 30.01 -32.89 23.91
N VAL A 456 29.92 -34.21 24.17
CA VAL A 456 31.04 -35.14 24.07
C VAL A 456 31.64 -35.17 22.67
N PHE A 457 30.83 -34.94 21.64
CA PHE A 457 31.23 -34.92 20.22
C PHE A 457 31.68 -33.55 19.72
N TYR A 458 31.98 -32.59 20.60
CA TYR A 458 32.36 -31.24 20.21
C TYR A 458 33.57 -31.22 19.26
N LYS A 459 34.58 -32.03 19.46
CA LYS A 459 35.78 -32.02 18.61
C LYS A 459 35.49 -32.41 17.16
N GLU A 460 34.67 -33.42 16.99
CA GLU A 460 34.20 -33.89 15.69
C GLU A 460 33.31 -32.82 15.03
N PHE A 461 32.42 -32.24 15.83
CA PHE A 461 31.53 -31.17 15.41
C PHE A 461 32.32 -29.93 14.92
N ASP A 462 33.28 -29.45 15.69
CA ASP A 462 34.12 -28.31 15.34
C ASP A 462 34.91 -28.55 14.04
N LYS A 463 35.50 -29.75 13.91
CA LYS A 463 36.23 -30.15 12.71
C LYS A 463 35.33 -30.13 11.47
N GLU A 464 34.09 -30.62 11.58
CA GLU A 464 33.16 -30.67 10.48
C GLU A 464 32.58 -29.30 10.18
N LEU A 465 32.25 -28.50 11.20
CA LEU A 465 31.76 -27.15 11.07
C LEU A 465 32.75 -26.24 10.32
N ASN A 466 34.05 -26.39 10.58
CA ASN A 466 35.11 -25.63 9.91
C ASN A 466 35.24 -25.94 8.42
N ARG A 467 34.66 -27.03 7.91
CA ARG A 467 34.58 -27.36 6.48
C ARG A 467 33.44 -26.62 5.76
N HIS A 468 32.55 -26.02 6.54
CA HIS A 468 31.31 -25.39 6.07
C HIS A 468 31.20 -23.91 6.48
N PRO A 469 32.01 -23.01 5.87
CA PRO A 469 32.02 -21.57 6.21
C PRO A 469 30.69 -20.87 5.89
N GLU A 470 29.83 -21.47 5.06
CA GLU A 470 28.49 -21.01 4.74
C GLU A 470 27.52 -21.11 5.93
N ILE A 471 27.81 -21.93 6.94
CA ILE A 471 27.00 -22.05 8.15
C ILE A 471 27.15 -20.78 9.00
N LYS A 472 26.00 -20.17 9.31
CA LYS A 472 25.93 -18.93 10.09
C LYS A 472 25.34 -19.09 11.47
N THR A 473 24.53 -20.12 11.69
CA THR A 473 23.83 -20.35 12.97
C THR A 473 24.23 -21.67 13.57
N VAL A 474 24.62 -21.65 14.84
CA VAL A 474 25.07 -22.84 15.59
C VAL A 474 24.27 -22.98 16.88
N PHE A 475 23.72 -24.16 17.10
CA PHE A 475 23.02 -24.51 18.33
C PHE A 475 23.83 -25.56 19.08
N ILE A 476 24.03 -25.35 20.39
CA ILE A 476 24.79 -26.25 21.24
C ILE A 476 23.94 -26.64 22.44
N VAL A 477 23.67 -27.94 22.58
CA VAL A 477 22.93 -28.51 23.72
C VAL A 477 23.90 -28.77 24.85
N THR A 478 23.88 -27.93 25.88
CA THR A 478 24.67 -28.06 27.10
C THR A 478 24.01 -27.29 28.24
N ASP A 479 24.09 -27.84 29.46
CA ASP A 479 23.62 -27.19 30.69
C ASP A 479 24.73 -26.35 31.33
N SER A 480 25.97 -26.43 30.83
CA SER A 480 27.13 -25.71 31.35
C SER A 480 27.38 -24.45 30.54
N GLU A 481 27.15 -23.28 31.14
CA GLU A 481 27.46 -21.99 30.53
C GLU A 481 28.96 -21.83 30.25
N SER A 482 29.83 -22.38 31.12
CA SER A 482 31.28 -22.36 30.91
C SER A 482 31.71 -23.23 29.72
N ALA A 483 31.14 -24.43 29.58
CA ALA A 483 31.38 -25.28 28.42
C ALA A 483 30.88 -24.60 27.12
N TYR A 484 29.68 -23.99 27.14
CA TYR A 484 29.18 -23.26 26.01
C TYR A 484 30.12 -22.13 25.57
N ARG A 485 30.60 -21.30 26.52
CA ARG A 485 31.52 -20.20 26.23
C ARG A 485 32.86 -20.70 25.67
N GLU A 486 33.36 -21.81 26.16
CA GLU A 486 34.58 -22.41 25.65
C GLU A 486 34.38 -22.94 24.23
N MET A 487 33.31 -23.68 23.96
CA MET A 487 32.98 -24.25 22.65
C MET A 487 32.72 -23.19 21.59
N THR A 488 32.16 -22.04 21.98
CA THR A 488 31.82 -20.96 21.02
C THR A 488 32.91 -19.92 20.86
N ARG A 489 34.01 -20.00 21.61
CA ARG A 489 35.07 -18.97 21.66
C ARG A 489 35.67 -18.60 20.31
N HIS A 490 35.64 -19.50 19.34
CA HIS A 490 36.23 -19.32 18.01
C HIS A 490 35.19 -19.11 16.91
N TYR A 491 33.90 -18.92 17.26
CA TYR A 491 32.81 -18.73 16.31
C TYR A 491 32.32 -17.28 16.24
N ASP A 492 33.28 -16.32 16.21
CA ASP A 492 32.97 -14.88 16.19
C ASP A 492 32.14 -14.44 14.97
N ASP A 493 32.19 -15.22 13.88
CA ASP A 493 31.45 -14.97 12.64
C ASP A 493 30.07 -15.66 12.58
N LYS A 494 29.69 -16.36 13.66
CA LYS A 494 28.48 -17.18 13.73
C LYS A 494 27.55 -16.74 14.85
N ASP A 495 26.25 -16.84 14.60
CA ASP A 495 25.21 -16.68 15.62
C ASP A 495 25.09 -17.97 16.43
N CYS A 496 25.64 -17.99 17.66
CA CYS A 496 25.63 -19.16 18.53
C CYS A 496 24.51 -19.08 19.57
N TYR A 497 23.83 -20.18 19.78
CA TYR A 497 22.74 -20.30 20.74
C TYR A 497 22.95 -21.54 21.64
N GLN A 498 22.90 -21.30 22.95
CA GLN A 498 22.89 -22.39 23.94
C GLN A 498 21.49 -22.98 24.04
N LEU A 499 21.39 -24.28 23.97
CA LEU A 499 20.17 -25.05 24.27
C LEU A 499 20.43 -25.84 25.53
N TYR A 500 19.71 -25.51 26.60
CA TYR A 500 19.77 -26.32 27.83
C TYR A 500 18.99 -27.60 27.61
N ARG A 501 19.38 -28.72 28.23
CA ARG A 501 18.55 -29.93 28.24
C ARG A 501 17.20 -29.66 28.88
N ASP A 502 17.19 -28.73 29.85
CA ASP A 502 15.99 -28.12 30.45
C ASP A 502 15.47 -26.88 29.71
N TYR A 503 15.98 -26.61 28.52
CA TYR A 503 15.66 -25.38 27.76
C TYR A 503 14.16 -25.17 27.55
N LEU A 504 13.39 -26.23 27.51
CA LEU A 504 11.95 -26.17 27.41
C LEU A 504 11.26 -25.70 28.71
N ASP A 505 11.94 -25.69 29.83
CA ASP A 505 11.44 -25.05 31.05
C ASP A 505 11.41 -23.55 30.93
N ASN A 506 12.29 -22.98 30.12
CA ASN A 506 12.45 -21.53 29.91
C ASN A 506 11.71 -21.01 28.69
N PHE A 507 11.03 -21.86 27.92
CA PHE A 507 9.99 -21.41 26.98
C PHE A 507 8.72 -21.01 27.74
N ARG A 508 8.88 -20.44 28.91
CA ARG A 508 7.87 -19.54 29.45
C ARG A 508 7.82 -18.35 28.51
N ILE A 509 6.77 -18.29 27.70
CA ILE A 509 6.26 -17.00 27.26
C ILE A 509 6.36 -16.11 28.49
N ASN A 510 7.19 -15.08 28.44
CA ASN A 510 7.22 -14.03 29.47
C ASN A 510 5.82 -13.38 29.51
N THR A 511 4.89 -14.09 30.11
CA THR A 511 3.71 -13.48 30.69
C THR A 511 4.25 -12.73 31.89
N GLY A 512 4.51 -11.43 31.68
CA GLY A 512 4.95 -10.56 32.76
C GLY A 512 4.07 -10.75 33.98
N ARG A 513 4.64 -11.35 35.00
CA ARG A 513 4.37 -11.24 36.42
C ARG A 513 5.70 -11.21 37.09
#